data_bd1026dde718de8a615bfa007df98aef
#
_entry.id   bd1026dde718de8a615bfa007df98aef
#
_cell.length_a   1.000
_cell.length_b   1.000
_cell.length_c   1.000
_cell.angle_alpha   90.00
_cell.angle_beta   90.00
_cell.angle_gamma   90.00
#
_symmetry.space_group_name_H-M   'P 1'
#
loop_
_entity.id
_entity.type
_entity.pdbx_description
1 polymer ?
#
loop_
_entity_poly.entity_id
_entity_poly.type
_entity_poly.pdbx_seq_one_letter_code
_entity_poly.pdbx_strand_id
1 'polypeptide(L)'
;MVRELIAILRGVAPHEVVAIAEELILAGITKIEVPLNSPKAYKSIENLANRFSGEAIIGAGTVLKKNEVASVCNAGGKMIVSP
;
A
#
# COMPACT_ATOMS: atom_id res chain seq x y z
N MET A 1 3.89 12.14 -22.55
CA MET A 1 2.92 12.21 -21.44
C MET A 1 3.35 11.25 -20.33
N VAL A 2 3.47 11.74 -19.12
CA VAL A 2 3.80 10.90 -17.97
C VAL A 2 2.48 10.40 -17.37
N ARG A 3 2.36 9.10 -17.19
CA ARG A 3 1.21 8.50 -16.51
C ARG A 3 1.63 8.00 -15.15
N GLU A 4 0.83 8.31 -14.15
CA GLU A 4 1.01 7.73 -12.83
C GLU A 4 0.40 6.33 -12.80
N LEU A 5 1.17 5.36 -12.34
CA LEU A 5 0.73 3.98 -12.17
C LEU A 5 0.67 3.66 -10.70
N ILE A 6 -0.44 3.07 -10.29
CA ILE A 6 -0.63 2.59 -8.92
C ILE A 6 -0.73 1.07 -8.97
N ALA A 7 0.14 0.40 -8.25
CA ALA A 7 0.06 -1.05 -8.12
C ALA A 7 -0.89 -1.42 -7.00
N ILE A 8 -1.75 -2.38 -7.24
CA ILE A 8 -2.74 -2.86 -6.28
C ILE A 8 -2.35 -4.27 -5.85
N LEU A 9 -2.05 -4.44 -4.56
CA LEU A 9 -1.62 -5.73 -4.00
C LEU A 9 -2.79 -6.46 -3.33
N ARG A 10 -3.77 -6.84 -4.13
CA ARG A 10 -4.96 -7.54 -3.63
C ARG A 10 -4.62 -8.99 -3.26
N GLY A 11 -5.00 -9.39 -2.06
CA GLY A 11 -4.85 -10.78 -1.62
C GLY A 11 -3.42 -11.19 -1.27
N VAL A 12 -2.48 -10.26 -1.24
CA VAL A 12 -1.08 -10.54 -0.92
C VAL A 12 -0.87 -10.52 0.59
N ALA A 13 -0.20 -11.52 1.13
CA ALA A 13 0.06 -11.61 2.56
C ALA A 13 1.23 -10.71 3.00
N PRO A 14 1.29 -10.30 4.29
CA PRO A 14 2.36 -9.41 4.75
C PRO A 14 3.78 -9.92 4.51
N HIS A 15 4.01 -11.21 4.56
CA HIS A 15 5.35 -11.77 4.32
C HIS A 15 5.77 -11.75 2.86
N GLU A 16 4.84 -11.44 1.95
CA GLU A 16 5.09 -11.40 0.50
C GLU A 16 5.17 -9.98 -0.05
N VAL A 17 4.55 -9.00 0.63
CA VAL A 17 4.37 -7.66 0.05
C VAL A 17 5.69 -6.92 -0.20
N VAL A 18 6.68 -7.09 0.67
CA VAL A 18 7.95 -6.37 0.54
C VAL A 18 8.71 -6.81 -0.72
N ALA A 19 8.79 -8.11 -0.95
CA ALA A 19 9.49 -8.63 -2.14
C ALA A 19 8.80 -8.19 -3.43
N ILE A 20 7.47 -8.24 -3.46
CA ILE A 20 6.69 -7.81 -4.62
C ILE A 20 6.84 -6.32 -4.85
N ALA A 21 6.75 -5.52 -3.79
CA ALA A 21 6.89 -4.07 -3.88
C ALA A 21 8.27 -3.65 -4.37
N GLU A 22 9.32 -4.34 -3.93
CA GLU A 22 10.68 -4.06 -4.37
C GLU A 22 10.79 -4.21 -5.90
N GLU A 23 10.23 -5.28 -6.45
CA GLU A 23 10.22 -5.47 -7.91
C GLU A 23 9.44 -4.36 -8.63
N LEU A 24 8.31 -3.93 -8.07
CA LEU A 24 7.50 -2.87 -8.65
C LEU A 24 8.23 -1.54 -8.63
N ILE A 25 8.91 -1.21 -7.54
CA ILE A 25 9.66 0.03 -7.40
C ILE A 25 10.84 0.05 -8.39
N LEU A 26 11.53 -1.07 -8.55
CA LEU A 26 12.60 -1.21 -9.54
C LEU A 26 12.08 -1.02 -10.97
N ALA A 27 10.83 -1.36 -11.21
CA ALA A 27 10.19 -1.12 -12.51
C ALA A 27 9.66 0.30 -12.69
N GLY A 28 9.83 1.17 -11.70
CA GLY A 28 9.41 2.57 -11.76
C GLY A 28 8.05 2.87 -11.16
N ILE A 29 7.39 1.89 -10.54
CA ILE A 29 6.09 2.10 -9.89
C ILE A 29 6.33 2.51 -8.44
N THR A 30 5.92 3.73 -8.09
CA THR A 30 6.20 4.30 -6.77
C THR A 30 4.95 4.58 -5.94
N LYS A 31 3.78 4.16 -6.39
CA LYS A 31 2.54 4.23 -5.63
C LYS A 31 1.98 2.82 -5.50
N ILE A 32 1.84 2.36 -4.27
CA ILE A 32 1.43 0.99 -3.98
C ILE A 32 0.26 1.01 -3.01
N GLU A 33 -0.82 0.36 -3.39
CA GLU A 33 -2.05 0.31 -2.61
C GLU A 33 -2.32 -1.12 -2.15
N VAL A 34 -2.63 -1.28 -0.87
CA VAL A 34 -3.07 -2.54 -0.29
C VAL A 34 -4.56 -2.45 0.01
N PRO A 35 -5.41 -3.21 -0.69
CA PRO A 35 -6.84 -3.22 -0.37
C PRO A 35 -7.08 -3.78 1.04
N LEU A 36 -7.99 -3.14 1.78
CA LEU A 36 -8.26 -3.55 3.17
C LEU A 36 -8.89 -4.93 3.30
N ASN A 37 -9.37 -5.51 2.20
CA ASN A 37 -9.85 -6.89 2.19
C ASN A 37 -8.74 -7.92 1.93
N SER A 38 -7.50 -7.48 1.88
CA SER A 38 -6.34 -8.38 1.80
C SER A 38 -6.01 -8.96 3.18
N PRO A 39 -5.34 -10.15 3.25
CA PRO A 39 -4.99 -10.73 4.56
C PRO A 39 -4.09 -9.78 5.36
N LYS A 40 -4.49 -9.47 6.58
CA LYS A 40 -3.74 -8.59 7.49
C LYS A 40 -3.24 -7.33 6.80
N ALA A 41 -4.15 -6.62 6.12
CA ALA A 41 -3.82 -5.47 5.29
C ALA A 41 -3.03 -4.39 6.02
N TYR A 42 -3.39 -4.06 7.26
CA TYR A 42 -2.66 -3.04 8.02
C TYR A 42 -1.22 -3.44 8.31
N LYS A 43 -0.96 -4.72 8.53
CA LYS A 43 0.41 -5.22 8.73
C LYS A 43 1.20 -5.10 7.44
N SER A 44 0.59 -5.38 6.30
CA SER A 44 1.21 -5.20 4.99
C SER A 44 1.56 -3.73 4.76
N ILE A 45 0.64 -2.80 5.06
CA ILE A 45 0.88 -1.36 4.92
C ILE A 45 2.04 -0.93 5.82
N GLU A 46 2.06 -1.39 7.07
CA GLU A 46 3.13 -1.07 8.01
C GLU A 46 4.48 -1.57 7.50
N ASN A 47 4.55 -2.81 7.04
CA ASN A 47 5.78 -3.39 6.52
C ASN A 47 6.30 -2.61 5.31
N LEU A 48 5.40 -2.24 4.39
CA LEU A 48 5.77 -1.47 3.21
C LEU A 48 6.20 -0.05 3.56
N ALA A 49 5.47 0.61 4.46
CA ALA A 49 5.79 1.97 4.88
C ALA A 49 7.15 2.02 5.58
N ASN A 50 7.46 1.04 6.43
CA ASN A 50 8.75 0.98 7.12
C ASN A 50 9.89 0.70 6.16
N ARG A 51 9.69 -0.19 5.19
CA ARG A 51 10.76 -0.62 4.28
C ARG A 51 11.05 0.40 3.17
N PHE A 52 10.03 1.08 2.67
CA PHE A 52 10.14 1.94 1.48
C PHE A 52 9.85 3.41 1.76
N SER A 53 10.01 3.85 3.00
CA SER A 53 9.86 5.27 3.36
C SER A 53 10.80 6.13 2.50
N GLY A 54 10.25 7.13 1.82
CA GLY A 54 11.01 8.00 0.93
C GLY A 54 11.20 7.45 -0.48
N GLU A 55 10.88 6.18 -0.73
CA GLU A 55 11.02 5.56 -2.06
C GLU A 55 9.68 5.39 -2.76
N ALA A 56 8.62 5.17 -1.99
CA ALA A 56 7.29 4.93 -2.54
C ALA A 56 6.21 5.52 -1.62
N ILE A 57 5.06 5.81 -2.22
CA ILE A 57 3.87 6.21 -1.47
C ILE A 57 3.04 4.95 -1.24
N ILE A 58 2.86 4.59 0.01
CA ILE A 58 2.11 3.40 0.41
C ILE A 58 0.74 3.83 0.91
N GLY A 59 -0.29 3.11 0.54
CA GLY A 59 -1.63 3.42 0.98
C GLY A 59 -2.56 2.24 0.95
N ALA A 60 -3.82 2.50 1.23
CA ALA A 60 -4.86 1.49 1.31
C ALA A 60 -5.94 1.72 0.26
N GLY A 61 -6.48 0.63 -0.25
CA GLY A 61 -7.66 0.66 -1.09
C GLY A 61 -8.87 0.08 -0.38
N THR A 62 -10.04 0.24 -0.98
CA THR A 62 -11.31 -0.27 -0.44
C THR A 62 -11.58 0.28 0.96
N VAL A 63 -11.28 1.57 1.16
CA VAL A 63 -11.50 2.25 2.43
C VAL A 63 -12.93 2.78 2.44
N LEU A 64 -13.75 2.30 3.37
CA LEU A 64 -15.18 2.60 3.43
C LEU A 64 -15.59 3.40 4.67
N LYS A 65 -14.80 3.40 5.73
CA LYS A 65 -15.17 3.97 7.03
C LYS A 65 -14.11 4.94 7.54
N LYS A 66 -14.52 5.93 8.33
CA LYS A 66 -13.62 6.92 8.91
C LYS A 66 -12.55 6.28 9.81
N ASN A 67 -12.93 5.28 10.61
CA ASN A 67 -11.98 4.61 11.48
C ASN A 67 -10.92 3.85 10.71
N GLU A 68 -11.23 3.42 9.49
CA GLU A 68 -10.25 2.79 8.62
C GLU A 68 -9.20 3.79 8.14
N VAL A 69 -9.60 5.03 7.86
CA VAL A 69 -8.66 6.09 7.49
C VAL A 69 -7.62 6.31 8.60
N ALA A 70 -8.08 6.40 9.85
CA ALA A 70 -7.18 6.56 10.99
C ALA A 70 -6.23 5.37 11.14
N SER A 71 -6.74 4.15 10.96
CA SER A 71 -5.92 2.93 11.05
C SER A 71 -4.85 2.87 9.95
N VAL A 72 -5.20 3.30 8.73
CA VAL A 72 -4.25 3.38 7.63
C VAL A 72 -3.13 4.36 7.95
N CYS A 73 -3.48 5.54 8.45
CA CYS A 73 -2.49 6.56 8.83
C CYS A 73 -1.58 6.04 9.95
N ASN A 74 -2.14 5.38 10.96
CA ASN A 74 -1.37 4.81 12.06
C ASN A 74 -0.41 3.72 11.61
N ALA A 75 -0.76 2.99 10.57
CA ALA A 75 0.13 1.98 9.98
C ALA A 75 1.23 2.59 9.10
N GLY A 76 1.18 3.90 8.83
CA GLY A 76 2.16 4.59 8.01
C GLY A 76 1.71 4.84 6.58
N GLY A 77 0.46 4.53 6.25
CA GLY A 77 -0.09 4.78 4.92
C GLY A 77 -0.31 6.27 4.68
N LYS A 78 -0.05 6.72 3.46
CA LYS A 78 -0.16 8.12 3.06
C LYS A 78 -1.10 8.33 1.88
N MET A 79 -1.75 7.26 1.42
CA MET A 79 -2.67 7.32 0.29
C MET A 79 -3.90 6.49 0.62
N ILE A 80 -5.07 7.00 0.25
CA ILE A 80 -6.33 6.31 0.46
C ILE A 80 -7.09 6.30 -0.86
N VAL A 81 -7.50 5.11 -1.26
CA VAL A 81 -8.32 4.92 -2.45
C VAL A 81 -9.64 4.32 -2.00
N SER A 82 -10.73 5.02 -2.23
CA SER A 82 -12.06 4.51 -1.94
C SER A 82 -12.76 4.10 -3.23
N PRO A 83 -13.71 3.19 -3.13
CA PRO A 83 -14.46 2.74 -4.30
C PRO A 83 -15.27 3.87 -4.94
#